data_f8b077f3d1b8849117b8148bc8fffb0c
#
_entry.id   f8b077f3d1b8849117b8148bc8fffb0c
#
_cell.length_a   1.000
_cell.length_b   1.000
_cell.length_c   1.000
_cell.angle_alpha   90.00
_cell.angle_beta   90.00
_cell.angle_gamma   90.00
#
_symmetry.space_group_name_H-M   'P 1'
#
loop_
_entity.id
_entity.type
_entity.pdbx_description
1 polymer ?
#
loop_
_entity_poly.entity_id
_entity_poly.type
_entity_poly.pdbx_seq_one_letter_code
_entity_poly.pdbx_strand_id
1 'polypeptide(L)'
;DGKPKRIDTIVISTQHSPEVTQEQIKADLKRYVIDAALPAEFVDENTKYFINPTGRFVIGGPHGDAGLTGRKIIVDTYGGMARHGGGAFSGKDPSKVDRSAAYAARYVAKNVVAAGLADKCEVQVAYAIGVAHPVSILVDTFGTGRIEETKIQELVKKHFDLRPAGIIEMLDLLKPHYRKTAAYG
;
A
#
# COMPACT_ATOMS: atom_id res chain seq x y z
N ASP A 1 15.41 1.35 -14.24
CA ASP A 1 16.31 0.96 -13.14
C ASP A 1 15.63 0.90 -11.77
N GLY A 2 14.28 1.04 -11.71
CA GLY A 2 13.49 0.99 -10.46
C GLY A 2 13.66 2.20 -9.53
N LYS A 3 14.35 3.25 -9.96
CA LYS A 3 14.49 4.51 -9.21
C LYS A 3 13.64 5.60 -9.84
N PRO A 4 12.90 6.39 -9.05
CA PRO A 4 12.20 7.57 -9.55
C PRO A 4 13.16 8.50 -10.30
N LYS A 5 12.69 9.10 -11.39
CA LYS A 5 13.46 10.07 -12.21
C LYS A 5 12.85 11.45 -12.19
N ARG A 6 11.55 11.54 -12.37
CA ARG A 6 10.79 12.78 -12.37
C ARG A 6 9.32 12.52 -12.14
N ILE A 7 8.61 13.55 -11.72
CA ILE A 7 7.15 13.56 -11.62
C ILE A 7 6.60 14.15 -12.92
N ASP A 8 5.86 13.32 -13.68
CA ASP A 8 5.25 13.75 -14.91
C ASP A 8 3.97 14.58 -14.66
N THR A 9 3.12 14.10 -13.77
CA THR A 9 1.80 14.69 -13.56
C THR A 9 1.42 14.65 -12.08
N ILE A 10 0.85 15.76 -11.61
CA ILE A 10 0.28 15.90 -10.27
C ILE A 10 -1.21 16.22 -10.43
N VAL A 11 -2.05 15.42 -9.78
CA VAL A 11 -3.50 15.61 -9.77
C VAL A 11 -3.97 15.79 -8.33
N ILE A 12 -4.66 16.90 -8.07
CA ILE A 12 -5.27 17.16 -6.75
C ILE A 12 -6.73 17.54 -6.95
N SER A 13 -7.62 16.88 -6.24
CA SER A 13 -9.02 17.26 -6.12
C SER A 13 -9.34 17.52 -4.65
N THR A 14 -9.83 18.71 -4.35
CA THR A 14 -10.16 19.10 -2.99
C THR A 14 -11.46 19.88 -2.92
N GLN A 15 -12.26 19.56 -1.91
CA GLN A 15 -13.42 20.36 -1.55
C GLN A 15 -12.96 21.74 -1.04
N HIS A 16 -13.76 22.76 -1.29
CA HIS A 16 -13.47 24.14 -0.90
C HIS A 16 -14.75 24.89 -0.54
N SER A 17 -14.61 26.00 0.19
CA SER A 17 -15.73 26.87 0.47
C SER A 17 -16.19 27.62 -0.80
N PRO A 18 -17.46 28.05 -0.86
CA PRO A 18 -18.01 28.72 -2.05
C PRO A 18 -17.30 30.02 -2.43
N GLU A 19 -16.68 30.68 -1.47
CA GLU A 19 -16.04 32.00 -1.62
C GLU A 19 -14.65 31.93 -2.25
N VAL A 20 -13.98 30.76 -2.18
CA VAL A 20 -12.61 30.61 -2.66
C VAL A 20 -12.59 30.43 -4.16
N THR A 21 -11.75 31.19 -4.86
CA THR A 21 -11.59 31.08 -6.32
C THR A 21 -10.67 29.92 -6.70
N GLN A 22 -10.81 29.44 -7.92
CA GLN A 22 -9.93 28.37 -8.44
C GLN A 22 -8.46 28.82 -8.53
N GLU A 23 -8.20 30.10 -8.79
CA GLU A 23 -6.86 30.68 -8.80
C GLU A 23 -6.22 30.62 -7.41
N GLN A 24 -6.99 30.98 -6.37
CA GLN A 24 -6.54 30.89 -4.98
C GLN A 24 -6.26 29.44 -4.59
N ILE A 25 -7.15 28.52 -4.91
CA ILE A 25 -6.96 27.08 -4.64
C ILE A 25 -5.67 26.57 -5.28
N LYS A 26 -5.43 26.91 -6.55
CA LYS A 26 -4.20 26.50 -7.24
C LYS A 26 -2.94 27.05 -6.59
N ALA A 27 -2.95 28.33 -6.21
CA ALA A 27 -1.82 28.96 -5.55
C ALA A 27 -1.53 28.34 -4.18
N ASP A 28 -2.57 28.13 -3.37
CA ASP A 28 -2.44 27.57 -2.03
C ASP A 28 -1.99 26.11 -2.06
N LEU A 29 -2.59 25.31 -2.92
CA LEU A 29 -2.20 23.90 -3.06
C LEU A 29 -0.77 23.75 -3.61
N LYS A 30 -0.37 24.60 -4.54
CA LYS A 30 1.02 24.58 -4.98
C LYS A 30 1.95 24.89 -3.82
N ARG A 31 1.73 25.99 -3.13
CA ARG A 31 2.62 26.48 -2.07
C ARG A 31 2.64 25.57 -0.82
N TYR A 32 1.45 25.19 -0.32
CA TYR A 32 1.33 24.53 0.98
C TYR A 32 1.28 23.02 0.93
N VAL A 33 1.03 22.44 -0.25
CA VAL A 33 0.91 20.99 -0.42
C VAL A 33 2.01 20.47 -1.35
N ILE A 34 2.05 20.92 -2.59
CA ILE A 34 2.94 20.37 -3.61
C ILE A 34 4.40 20.67 -3.26
N ASP A 35 4.72 21.94 -3.07
CA ASP A 35 6.09 22.39 -2.79
C ASP A 35 6.60 21.90 -1.41
N ALA A 36 5.67 21.61 -0.48
CA ALA A 36 6.00 21.08 0.83
C ALA A 36 6.15 19.55 0.89
N ALA A 37 5.44 18.82 0.02
CA ALA A 37 5.37 17.36 0.06
C ALA A 37 6.32 16.68 -0.94
N LEU A 38 6.65 17.34 -2.04
CA LEU A 38 7.43 16.72 -3.14
C LEU A 38 8.88 17.19 -3.12
N PRO A 39 9.84 16.26 -3.28
CA PRO A 39 11.23 16.63 -3.47
C PRO A 39 11.41 17.45 -4.76
N ALA A 40 12.04 18.62 -4.64
CA ALA A 40 12.18 19.56 -5.75
C ALA A 40 12.93 18.98 -6.96
N GLU A 41 13.84 18.04 -6.70
CA GLU A 41 14.63 17.36 -7.75
C GLU A 41 13.81 16.48 -8.69
N PHE A 42 12.57 16.15 -8.34
CA PHE A 42 11.67 15.37 -9.20
C PHE A 42 10.66 16.22 -9.98
N VAL A 43 10.64 17.53 -9.74
CA VAL A 43 9.70 18.47 -10.39
C VAL A 43 10.46 19.37 -11.36
N ASP A 44 9.97 19.50 -12.57
CA ASP A 44 10.56 20.34 -13.62
C ASP A 44 9.50 21.16 -14.37
N GLU A 45 9.92 21.95 -15.38
CA GLU A 45 9.05 22.78 -16.20
C GLU A 45 8.05 21.97 -17.03
N ASN A 46 8.29 20.66 -17.21
CA ASN A 46 7.41 19.77 -17.95
C ASN A 46 6.40 19.04 -17.04
N THR A 47 6.50 19.22 -15.72
CA THR A 47 5.56 18.64 -14.77
C THR A 47 4.18 19.27 -14.92
N LYS A 48 3.17 18.44 -15.15
CA LYS A 48 1.79 18.87 -15.37
C LYS A 48 1.03 18.95 -14.05
N TYR A 49 0.21 19.98 -13.88
CA TYR A 49 -0.59 20.19 -12.67
C TYR A 49 -2.08 20.23 -13.02
N PHE A 50 -2.84 19.28 -12.48
CA PHE A 50 -4.30 19.24 -12.58
C PHE A 50 -4.89 19.45 -11.17
N ILE A 51 -5.28 20.67 -10.88
CA ILE A 51 -5.85 21.06 -9.58
C ILE A 51 -7.32 21.38 -9.79
N ASN A 52 -8.22 20.63 -9.16
CA ASN A 52 -9.66 20.67 -9.37
C ASN A 52 -10.02 20.79 -10.87
N PRO A 53 -9.58 19.84 -11.72
CA PRO A 53 -9.74 19.97 -13.16
C PRO A 53 -11.21 19.99 -13.63
N THR A 54 -12.14 19.51 -12.81
CA THR A 54 -13.58 19.59 -13.04
C THR A 54 -14.20 20.91 -12.58
N GLY A 55 -13.39 21.80 -11.98
CA GLY A 55 -13.82 23.11 -11.52
C GLY A 55 -14.31 23.11 -10.06
N ARG A 56 -15.51 23.65 -9.84
CA ARG A 56 -16.07 23.87 -8.51
C ARG A 56 -16.38 22.58 -7.77
N PHE A 57 -15.83 22.44 -6.53
CA PHE A 57 -16.03 21.29 -5.65
C PHE A 57 -16.43 21.77 -4.25
N VAL A 58 -17.64 22.28 -4.10
CA VAL A 58 -18.17 22.79 -2.83
C VAL A 58 -18.95 21.70 -2.07
N ILE A 59 -19.69 20.88 -2.78
CA ILE A 59 -20.43 19.75 -2.17
C ILE A 59 -19.53 18.53 -2.17
N GLY A 60 -19.21 18.03 -0.96
CA GLY A 60 -18.35 16.85 -0.77
C GLY A 60 -18.76 16.06 0.48
N GLY A 61 -17.90 15.12 0.87
CA GLY A 61 -18.19 14.20 1.96
C GLY A 61 -19.39 13.29 1.67
N PRO A 62 -20.03 12.72 2.70
CA PRO A 62 -21.16 11.78 2.51
C PRO A 62 -22.35 12.36 1.75
N HIS A 63 -22.50 13.70 1.75
CA HIS A 63 -23.56 14.36 1.00
C HIS A 63 -23.31 14.35 -0.52
N GLY A 64 -22.03 14.47 -0.93
CA GLY A 64 -21.62 14.37 -2.33
C GLY A 64 -21.51 12.93 -2.82
N ASP A 65 -20.86 12.09 -2.01
CA ASP A 65 -20.64 10.67 -2.33
C ASP A 65 -20.41 9.90 -1.02
N ALA A 66 -21.35 9.07 -0.65
CA ALA A 66 -21.26 8.23 0.54
C ALA A 66 -20.27 7.08 0.32
N GLY A 67 -19.16 7.09 1.07
CA GLY A 67 -18.17 6.04 1.05
C GLY A 67 -18.38 4.95 2.10
N LEU A 68 -17.76 3.80 1.88
CA LEU A 68 -17.65 2.72 2.84
C LEU A 68 -16.18 2.39 3.09
N THR A 69 -15.85 2.06 4.34
CA THR A 69 -14.50 1.60 4.68
C THR A 69 -14.15 0.30 3.94
N GLY A 70 -12.88 0.09 3.58
CA GLY A 70 -12.44 -1.09 2.85
C GLY A 70 -12.83 -1.13 1.36
N ARG A 71 -13.28 0.00 0.79
CA ARG A 71 -13.63 0.13 -0.65
C ARG A 71 -12.46 0.65 -1.51
N LYS A 72 -11.34 1.00 -0.89
CA LYS A 72 -10.12 1.49 -1.56
C LYS A 72 -8.92 0.58 -1.27
N ILE A 73 -9.10 -0.72 -1.46
CA ILE A 73 -8.13 -1.75 -1.07
C ILE A 73 -6.76 -1.60 -1.74
N ILE A 74 -6.71 -1.06 -2.94
CA ILE A 74 -5.45 -0.82 -3.65
C ILE A 74 -4.75 0.44 -3.12
N VAL A 75 -5.51 1.48 -2.72
CA VAL A 75 -4.95 2.65 -2.02
C VAL A 75 -4.43 2.27 -0.63
N ASP A 76 -5.15 1.41 0.08
CA ASP A 76 -4.75 0.90 1.40
C ASP A 76 -3.48 0.04 1.36
N THR A 77 -3.08 -0.43 0.18
CA THR A 77 -1.93 -1.31 -0.03
C THR A 77 -0.87 -0.67 -0.93
N TYR A 78 -0.63 -1.18 -2.13
CA TYR A 78 0.56 -0.84 -2.93
C TYR A 78 0.26 0.00 -4.18
N GLY A 79 -0.97 0.53 -4.35
CA GLY A 79 -1.31 1.41 -5.46
C GLY A 79 -1.14 0.78 -6.86
N GLY A 80 -1.23 -0.54 -6.97
CA GLY A 80 -1.00 -1.27 -8.22
C GLY A 80 0.45 -1.69 -8.48
N MET A 81 1.40 -1.35 -7.61
CA MET A 81 2.80 -1.79 -7.74
C MET A 81 2.96 -3.29 -7.48
N ALA A 82 2.17 -3.86 -6.58
CA ALA A 82 2.13 -5.28 -6.28
C ALA A 82 0.74 -5.86 -6.52
N ARG A 83 0.67 -7.18 -6.66
CA ARG A 83 -0.58 -7.92 -6.77
C ARG A 83 -1.37 -7.85 -5.48
N HIS A 84 -2.69 -7.99 -5.56
CA HIS A 84 -3.59 -7.94 -4.42
C HIS A 84 -4.54 -9.14 -4.41
N GLY A 85 -4.75 -9.74 -3.23
CA GLY A 85 -5.64 -10.88 -3.06
C GLY A 85 -7.14 -10.54 -3.00
N GLY A 86 -7.50 -9.24 -2.93
CA GLY A 86 -8.89 -8.75 -2.92
C GLY A 86 -9.47 -8.51 -1.52
N GLY A 87 -8.77 -8.90 -0.45
CA GLY A 87 -9.26 -8.73 0.93
C GLY A 87 -9.12 -7.30 1.45
N ALA A 88 -10.20 -6.73 1.99
CA ALA A 88 -10.15 -5.47 2.73
C ALA A 88 -9.58 -5.65 4.13
N PHE A 89 -8.90 -4.63 4.66
CA PHE A 89 -8.32 -4.66 6.02
C PHE A 89 -9.29 -4.14 7.07
N SER A 90 -9.86 -2.97 6.85
CA SER A 90 -10.77 -2.31 7.80
C SER A 90 -11.92 -3.20 8.24
N GLY A 91 -12.25 -3.15 9.53
CA GLY A 91 -13.34 -3.93 10.13
C GLY A 91 -13.01 -5.40 10.39
N LYS A 92 -11.80 -5.86 10.09
CA LYS A 92 -11.35 -7.23 10.35
C LYS A 92 -10.40 -7.27 11.55
N ASP A 93 -10.68 -8.17 12.48
CA ASP A 93 -9.74 -8.51 13.54
C ASP A 93 -8.60 -9.40 13.01
N PRO A 94 -7.49 -9.59 13.76
CA PRO A 94 -6.31 -10.32 13.28
C PRO A 94 -6.53 -11.81 13.00
N SER A 95 -7.66 -12.39 13.39
CA SER A 95 -7.99 -13.79 13.01
C SER A 95 -8.33 -13.93 11.53
N LYS A 96 -8.62 -12.82 10.84
CA LYS A 96 -8.94 -12.77 9.40
C LYS A 96 -7.66 -12.66 8.59
N VAL A 97 -7.33 -13.74 7.87
CA VAL A 97 -6.09 -13.83 7.07
C VAL A 97 -6.02 -12.79 5.94
N ASP A 98 -7.12 -12.30 5.41
CA ASP A 98 -7.14 -11.19 4.46
C ASP A 98 -6.33 -9.99 4.95
N ARG A 99 -6.34 -9.75 6.26
CA ARG A 99 -5.57 -8.68 6.91
C ARG A 99 -4.25 -9.19 7.45
N SER A 100 -4.27 -10.15 8.36
CA SER A 100 -3.09 -10.62 9.07
C SER A 100 -2.06 -11.27 8.14
N ALA A 101 -2.48 -12.07 7.17
CA ALA A 101 -1.56 -12.67 6.22
C ALA A 101 -0.99 -11.66 5.22
N ALA A 102 -1.72 -10.59 4.86
CA ALA A 102 -1.15 -9.51 4.06
C ALA A 102 0.01 -8.81 4.81
N TYR A 103 -0.16 -8.57 6.11
CA TYR A 103 0.91 -8.02 6.96
C TYR A 103 2.10 -8.98 7.08
N ALA A 104 1.82 -10.28 7.27
CA ALA A 104 2.85 -11.30 7.34
C ALA A 104 3.61 -11.45 6.02
N ALA A 105 2.93 -11.47 4.88
CA ALA A 105 3.55 -11.54 3.56
C ALA A 105 4.49 -10.33 3.32
N ARG A 106 4.07 -9.11 3.71
CA ARG A 106 4.95 -7.95 3.69
C ARG A 106 6.17 -8.12 4.60
N TYR A 107 5.96 -8.57 5.83
CA TYR A 107 7.04 -8.82 6.78
C TYR A 107 8.06 -9.80 6.22
N VAL A 108 7.60 -10.92 5.66
CA VAL A 108 8.44 -11.92 4.99
C VAL A 108 9.21 -11.31 3.82
N ALA A 109 8.52 -10.63 2.90
CA ALA A 109 9.15 -10.02 1.73
C ALA A 109 10.24 -9.01 2.11
N LYS A 110 9.98 -8.17 3.14
CA LYS A 110 10.97 -7.24 3.66
C LYS A 110 12.18 -7.94 4.27
N ASN A 111 11.98 -9.05 4.98
CA ASN A 111 13.08 -9.84 5.53
C ASN A 111 13.92 -10.51 4.42
N VAL A 112 13.29 -11.03 3.36
CA VAL A 112 14.00 -11.59 2.21
C VAL A 112 14.94 -10.54 1.57
N VAL A 113 14.44 -9.33 1.35
CA VAL A 113 15.24 -8.23 0.79
C VAL A 113 16.31 -7.78 1.77
N ALA A 114 15.98 -7.61 3.05
CA ALA A 114 16.94 -7.19 4.09
C ALA A 114 18.06 -8.22 4.30
N ALA A 115 17.78 -9.50 4.12
CA ALA A 115 18.78 -10.58 4.15
C ALA A 115 19.68 -10.59 2.90
N GLY A 116 19.45 -9.71 1.93
CA GLY A 116 20.23 -9.64 0.70
C GLY A 116 19.96 -10.81 -0.27
N LEU A 117 18.85 -11.51 -0.12
CA LEU A 117 18.51 -12.63 -1.00
C LEU A 117 17.91 -12.19 -2.34
N ALA A 118 17.35 -11.00 -2.41
CA ALA A 118 16.83 -10.36 -3.62
C ALA A 118 16.78 -8.84 -3.43
N ASP A 119 16.69 -8.09 -4.54
CA ASP A 119 16.47 -6.64 -4.49
C ASP A 119 14.98 -6.28 -4.44
N LYS A 120 14.12 -7.19 -4.93
CA LYS A 120 12.66 -7.10 -4.87
C LYS A 120 12.09 -8.44 -4.47
N CYS A 121 10.99 -8.42 -3.73
CA CYS A 121 10.31 -9.66 -3.34
C CYS A 121 8.81 -9.42 -3.20
N GLU A 122 8.03 -10.28 -3.82
CA GLU A 122 6.59 -10.42 -3.62
C GLU A 122 6.31 -11.81 -3.04
N VAL A 123 5.43 -11.88 -2.06
CA VAL A 123 5.04 -13.15 -1.42
C VAL A 123 3.53 -13.32 -1.56
N GLN A 124 3.12 -14.45 -2.14
CA GLN A 124 1.74 -14.88 -2.18
C GLN A 124 1.52 -16.03 -1.20
N VAL A 125 0.47 -15.94 -0.39
CA VAL A 125 0.08 -16.99 0.56
C VAL A 125 -1.38 -17.35 0.32
N ALA A 126 -1.67 -18.63 0.18
CA ALA A 126 -3.03 -19.13 0.00
C ALA A 126 -3.46 -19.99 1.20
N TYR A 127 -4.70 -19.82 1.62
CA TYR A 127 -5.30 -20.57 2.72
C TYR A 127 -6.56 -21.28 2.28
N ALA A 128 -6.88 -22.39 2.94
CA ALA A 128 -8.17 -23.06 2.84
C ALA A 128 -8.93 -22.90 4.17
N ILE A 129 -10.23 -22.65 4.10
CA ILE A 129 -11.09 -22.52 5.29
C ILE A 129 -11.00 -23.82 6.12
N GLY A 130 -10.79 -23.68 7.42
CA GLY A 130 -10.65 -24.81 8.34
C GLY A 130 -9.25 -25.46 8.38
N VAL A 131 -8.30 -24.97 7.55
CA VAL A 131 -6.93 -25.48 7.54
C VAL A 131 -5.98 -24.37 8.01
N ALA A 132 -5.30 -24.58 9.13
CA ALA A 132 -4.44 -23.56 9.74
C ALA A 132 -3.18 -23.26 8.91
N HIS A 133 -2.57 -24.29 8.33
CA HIS A 133 -1.37 -24.13 7.51
C HIS A 133 -1.72 -23.56 6.13
N PRO A 134 -0.91 -22.63 5.60
CA PRO A 134 -1.04 -22.22 4.20
C PRO A 134 -0.99 -23.43 3.27
N VAL A 135 -1.89 -23.47 2.29
CA VAL A 135 -1.89 -24.52 1.25
C VAL A 135 -0.88 -24.23 0.14
N SER A 136 -0.48 -22.98 -0.02
CA SER A 136 0.56 -22.57 -0.96
C SER A 136 1.28 -21.32 -0.47
N ILE A 137 2.58 -21.27 -0.72
CA ILE A 137 3.43 -20.09 -0.57
C ILE A 137 4.22 -19.95 -1.86
N LEU A 138 4.09 -18.81 -2.52
CA LEU A 138 4.88 -18.46 -3.71
C LEU A 138 5.73 -17.23 -3.40
N VAL A 139 6.98 -17.26 -3.82
CA VAL A 139 7.89 -16.11 -3.80
C VAL A 139 8.24 -15.75 -5.24
N ASP A 140 8.15 -14.47 -5.56
CA ASP A 140 8.58 -13.90 -6.84
C ASP A 140 9.60 -12.80 -6.56
N THR A 141 10.80 -12.96 -7.05
CA THR A 141 11.91 -12.00 -6.89
C THR A 141 12.08 -11.10 -8.11
N PHE A 142 11.21 -11.22 -9.11
CA PHE A 142 11.27 -10.44 -10.35
C PHE A 142 12.64 -10.55 -11.06
N GLY A 143 13.27 -11.73 -10.98
CA GLY A 143 14.59 -11.97 -11.55
C GLY A 143 15.75 -11.32 -10.79
N THR A 144 15.52 -10.78 -9.60
CA THR A 144 16.57 -10.16 -8.76
C THR A 144 17.12 -11.11 -7.68
N GLY A 145 16.64 -12.35 -7.63
CA GLY A 145 17.07 -13.35 -6.66
C GLY A 145 18.55 -13.71 -6.80
N ARG A 146 19.23 -13.83 -5.67
CA ARG A 146 20.64 -14.30 -5.59
C ARG A 146 20.76 -15.78 -5.37
N ILE A 147 19.65 -16.44 -5.05
CA ILE A 147 19.48 -17.89 -4.99
C ILE A 147 18.13 -18.24 -5.63
N GLU A 148 17.91 -19.50 -5.93
CA GLU A 148 16.66 -20.01 -6.51
C GLU A 148 15.44 -19.67 -5.63
N GLU A 149 14.34 -19.24 -6.24
CA GLU A 149 13.10 -18.87 -5.54
C GLU A 149 12.53 -20.03 -4.74
N THR A 150 12.65 -21.25 -5.22
CA THR A 150 12.29 -22.47 -4.48
C THR A 150 13.04 -22.57 -3.16
N LYS A 151 14.31 -22.19 -3.15
CA LYS A 151 15.12 -22.16 -1.92
C LYS A 151 14.68 -21.08 -0.97
N ILE A 152 14.32 -19.89 -1.49
CA ILE A 152 13.74 -18.82 -0.67
C ILE A 152 12.42 -19.27 -0.05
N GLN A 153 11.55 -19.97 -0.81
CA GLN A 153 10.30 -20.52 -0.29
C GLN A 153 10.52 -21.53 0.85
N GLU A 154 11.53 -22.38 0.74
CA GLU A 154 11.91 -23.31 1.81
C GLU A 154 12.34 -22.56 3.07
N LEU A 155 13.16 -21.51 2.92
CA LEU A 155 13.59 -20.67 4.03
C LEU A 155 12.40 -19.95 4.69
N VAL A 156 11.48 -19.42 3.88
CA VAL A 156 10.24 -18.80 4.38
C VAL A 156 9.45 -19.79 5.21
N LYS A 157 9.19 -21.00 4.72
CA LYS A 157 8.47 -22.06 5.46
C LYS A 157 9.18 -22.46 6.75
N LYS A 158 10.50 -22.42 6.78
CA LYS A 158 11.32 -22.80 7.94
C LYS A 158 11.34 -21.73 9.02
N HIS A 159 11.35 -20.45 8.64
CA HIS A 159 11.62 -19.34 9.55
C HIS A 159 10.38 -18.52 9.95
N PHE A 160 9.27 -18.67 9.26
CA PHE A 160 8.05 -17.89 9.52
C PHE A 160 6.86 -18.82 9.73
N ASP A 161 6.23 -18.70 10.90
CA ASP A 161 4.97 -19.39 11.15
C ASP A 161 3.82 -18.57 10.54
N LEU A 162 3.35 -18.99 9.37
CA LEU A 162 2.27 -18.33 8.66
C LEU A 162 0.89 -18.91 8.97
N ARG A 163 0.74 -19.71 10.04
CA ARG A 163 -0.58 -20.05 10.57
C ARG A 163 -1.20 -18.80 11.22
N PRO A 164 -2.53 -18.65 11.23
CA PRO A 164 -3.18 -17.45 11.80
C PRO A 164 -2.70 -17.10 13.21
N ALA A 165 -2.61 -18.07 14.10
CA ALA A 165 -2.11 -17.85 15.47
C ALA A 165 -0.63 -17.44 15.48
N GLY A 166 0.22 -18.09 14.68
CA GLY A 166 1.64 -17.73 14.56
C GLY A 166 1.85 -16.31 14.01
N ILE A 167 1.04 -15.87 13.05
CA ILE A 167 1.07 -14.50 12.54
C ILE A 167 0.72 -13.50 13.65
N ILE A 168 -0.35 -13.77 14.40
CA ILE A 168 -0.80 -12.90 15.50
C ILE A 168 0.31 -12.74 16.54
N GLU A 169 0.96 -13.84 16.91
CA GLU A 169 2.09 -13.83 17.86
C GLU A 169 3.31 -13.11 17.28
N MET A 170 3.75 -13.49 16.07
CA MET A 170 4.93 -12.94 15.41
C MET A 170 4.87 -11.43 15.20
N LEU A 171 3.70 -10.90 14.89
CA LEU A 171 3.49 -9.49 14.59
C LEU A 171 2.80 -8.72 15.73
N ASP A 172 2.57 -9.37 16.88
CA ASP A 172 1.92 -8.77 18.06
C ASP A 172 0.57 -8.10 17.74
N LEU A 173 -0.25 -8.77 16.93
CA LEU A 173 -1.45 -8.18 16.33
C LEU A 173 -2.61 -7.96 17.29
N LEU A 174 -2.49 -8.34 18.55
CA LEU A 174 -3.49 -8.02 19.60
C LEU A 174 -3.30 -6.61 20.17
N LYS A 175 -2.20 -5.93 19.86
CA LYS A 175 -1.95 -4.55 20.26
C LYS A 175 -2.50 -3.52 19.25
N PRO A 176 -2.91 -2.33 19.70
CA PRO A 176 -3.53 -1.31 18.84
C PRO A 176 -2.50 -0.50 18.03
N HIS A 177 -1.77 -1.13 17.10
CA HIS A 177 -0.79 -0.44 16.25
C HIS A 177 -1.18 -0.34 14.76
N TYR A 178 -2.44 -0.60 14.44
CA TYR A 178 -2.95 -0.67 13.07
C TYR A 178 -2.97 0.65 12.30
N ARG A 179 -2.91 1.80 12.99
CA ARG A 179 -2.88 3.10 12.31
C ARG A 179 -1.71 3.22 11.34
N LYS A 180 -0.56 2.63 11.67
CA LYS A 180 0.64 2.67 10.81
C LYS A 180 0.50 1.82 9.53
N THR A 181 -0.46 0.91 9.49
CA THR A 181 -0.72 0.02 8.36
C THR A 181 -1.96 0.44 7.55
N ALA A 182 -2.49 1.65 7.78
CA ALA A 182 -3.74 2.10 7.20
C ALA A 182 -3.61 2.64 5.77
N ALA A 183 -2.39 2.81 5.25
CA ALA A 183 -2.13 3.30 3.90
C ALA A 183 -0.78 2.80 3.39
N TYR A 184 -0.74 2.52 2.08
CA TYR A 184 0.49 2.20 1.31
C TYR A 184 1.28 0.96 1.80
N GLY A 185 0.57 -0.05 2.27
CA GLY A 185 1.15 -1.34 2.68
C GLY A 185 1.79 -1.40 4.05
#